data_ea2e25cc39c51636b1fe9564239cf01e
#
_entry.id   ea2e25cc39c51636b1fe9564239cf01e
#
_cell.length_a   1.000
_cell.length_b   1.000
_cell.length_c   1.000
_cell.angle_alpha   90.00
_cell.angle_beta   90.00
_cell.angle_gamma   90.00
#
_symmetry.space_group_name_H-M   'P 1'
#
loop_
_entity.id
_entity.type
_entity.pdbx_description
1 polymer ?
#
loop_
_entity_poly.entity_id
_entity_poly.type
_entity_poly.pdbx_seq_one_letter_code
_entity_poly.pdbx_strand_id
1 'polypeptide(L)'
;MLDVKSFQLQSFLPLPYEEVLAPRLKRAHEKLQSGSGAGGEFTGWVHLPRDYDREEFARIQAAASRIRANSQALVVIGIGGSYLGARGVIDCLCSPNYNLKRKDTPNIYFVGNGLSSDAMGEVLDLVADVDFSVNVISKSGTTAEPAVAFRFFREALEKKYGREGARERIYATTDKARGALKSLADSEGWETFVVPDDVGGRYSVLTAVGLLPIAVAGVDISALMQGAAEMMEACTEASFQCPAWRYAAIRYELYRAGRSIELLACYDPAFRFMAEWWKQLYGESEGKEGKGLFPASVEFTADLHSMGQYIQEGKRLMFETVVRLGPSDRQLTVPADEADGDGLNFLAGKSLDFIRDRAMEGTLLAHTEGGVPNLIVETSGRTPADLGQLIYFFEYACGLSGYLLDVNPFDQPGVEAYKKNMFALLGKPGYEDRRAQLESKLEG
;
A
#
# COMPACT_ATOMS: atom_id res chain seq x y z
N MET A 1 -4.05 -13.48 15.45
CA MET A 1 -3.80 -12.02 15.44
C MET A 1 -2.36 -11.78 14.99
N LEU A 2 -2.10 -10.71 14.26
CA LEU A 2 -0.75 -10.30 13.83
C LEU A 2 0.17 -10.09 15.03
N ASP A 3 1.43 -10.52 14.92
CA ASP A 3 2.46 -10.32 15.95
C ASP A 3 3.77 -9.81 15.36
N VAL A 4 4.56 -9.14 16.20
CA VAL A 4 5.91 -8.68 15.89
C VAL A 4 6.90 -9.42 16.77
N LYS A 5 7.79 -10.17 16.12
CA LYS A 5 8.85 -10.94 16.79
C LYS A 5 10.20 -10.30 16.52
N SER A 6 11.03 -10.29 17.51
CA SER A 6 12.43 -9.90 17.37
C SER A 6 13.29 -11.15 17.19
N PHE A 7 14.21 -11.11 16.22
CA PHE A 7 15.17 -12.21 16.03
C PHE A 7 16.55 -11.74 16.45
N GLN A 8 17.02 -12.22 17.63
CA GLN A 8 18.35 -11.91 18.21
C GLN A 8 18.70 -10.40 18.25
N LEU A 9 17.69 -9.51 18.38
CA LEU A 9 17.88 -8.07 18.34
C LEU A 9 18.65 -7.50 19.57
N GLN A 10 18.78 -8.28 20.64
CA GLN A 10 19.47 -7.84 21.87
C GLN A 10 20.93 -7.41 21.65
N SER A 11 21.59 -7.94 20.60
CA SER A 11 22.94 -7.54 20.22
C SER A 11 23.01 -6.19 19.46
N PHE A 12 21.89 -5.67 19.00
CA PHE A 12 21.80 -4.48 18.18
C PHE A 12 21.11 -3.30 18.89
N LEU A 13 20.37 -3.56 19.94
CA LEU A 13 19.57 -2.56 20.65
C LEU A 13 20.13 -2.29 22.05
N PRO A 14 20.16 -1.02 22.46
CA PRO A 14 20.48 -0.69 23.85
C PRO A 14 19.34 -1.18 24.78
N LEU A 15 19.68 -1.93 25.79
CA LEU A 15 18.74 -2.39 26.81
C LEU A 15 18.78 -1.46 28.02
N PRO A 16 17.66 -1.18 28.67
CA PRO A 16 16.25 -1.54 28.34
C PRO A 16 15.55 -0.47 27.49
N TYR A 17 15.58 -0.61 26.17
CA TYR A 17 15.01 0.38 25.25
C TYR A 17 13.50 0.60 25.48
N GLU A 18 12.76 -0.43 25.88
CA GLU A 18 11.33 -0.34 26.16
C GLU A 18 11.03 0.64 27.27
N GLU A 19 11.76 0.56 28.40
CA GLU A 19 11.58 1.48 29.54
C GLU A 19 11.92 2.92 29.16
N VAL A 20 13.00 3.10 28.38
CA VAL A 20 13.46 4.43 27.93
C VAL A 20 12.47 5.07 26.96
N LEU A 21 11.90 4.29 26.05
CA LEU A 21 10.99 4.80 25.02
C LEU A 21 9.51 4.88 25.46
N ALA A 22 9.10 4.13 26.48
CA ALA A 22 7.72 4.13 26.94
C ALA A 22 7.09 5.52 27.12
N PRO A 23 7.76 6.51 27.76
CA PRO A 23 7.19 7.85 27.92
C PRO A 23 7.03 8.61 26.60
N ARG A 24 7.93 8.40 25.62
CA ARG A 24 7.84 9.03 24.30
C ARG A 24 6.75 8.40 23.46
N LEU A 25 6.68 7.07 23.45
CA LEU A 25 5.63 6.31 22.75
C LEU A 25 4.25 6.64 23.32
N LYS A 26 4.13 6.76 24.66
CA LYS A 26 2.86 7.16 25.28
C LYS A 26 2.40 8.52 24.79
N ARG A 27 3.29 9.51 24.72
CA ARG A 27 2.94 10.84 24.15
C ARG A 27 2.60 10.77 22.67
N ALA A 28 3.31 9.96 21.88
CA ALA A 28 3.00 9.76 20.47
C ALA A 28 1.63 9.11 20.27
N HIS A 29 1.32 8.11 21.08
CA HIS A 29 0.02 7.45 21.12
C HIS A 29 -1.13 8.42 21.49
N GLU A 30 -0.95 9.18 22.58
CA GLU A 30 -1.95 10.18 23.01
C GLU A 30 -2.22 11.22 21.92
N LYS A 31 -1.18 11.71 21.23
CA LYS A 31 -1.31 12.63 20.09
C LYS A 31 -2.08 11.99 18.94
N LEU A 32 -1.80 10.73 18.64
CA LEU A 32 -2.44 10.00 17.54
C LEU A 32 -3.92 9.72 17.84
N GLN A 33 -4.20 9.22 19.06
CA GLN A 33 -5.56 8.90 19.49
C GLN A 33 -6.47 10.14 19.61
N SER A 34 -5.92 11.26 20.06
CA SER A 34 -6.69 12.50 20.26
C SER A 34 -6.68 13.44 19.06
N GLY A 35 -5.87 13.16 18.03
CA GLY A 35 -5.66 14.08 16.91
C GLY A 35 -4.97 15.39 17.30
N SER A 36 -4.31 15.47 18.46
CA SER A 36 -3.69 16.70 18.97
C SER A 36 -2.24 16.93 18.49
N GLY A 37 -1.67 15.98 17.75
CA GLY A 37 -0.34 16.10 17.16
C GLY A 37 -0.32 16.93 15.88
N ALA A 38 0.89 17.16 15.35
CA ALA A 38 1.06 17.80 14.05
C ALA A 38 0.33 16.97 12.97
N GLY A 39 -0.51 17.61 12.15
CA GLY A 39 -1.34 16.94 11.13
C GLY A 39 -2.55 16.21 11.71
N GLY A 40 -2.96 16.52 12.94
CA GLY A 40 -4.10 15.87 13.61
C GLY A 40 -5.42 15.96 12.85
N GLU A 41 -5.57 16.94 11.96
CA GLU A 41 -6.69 17.06 11.03
C GLU A 41 -6.79 15.91 10.01
N PHE A 42 -5.76 15.06 9.91
CA PHE A 42 -5.71 13.89 9.01
C PHE A 42 -5.69 12.56 9.76
N THR A 43 -6.17 12.52 11.00
CA THR A 43 -6.20 11.29 11.83
C THR A 43 -7.54 10.54 11.81
N GLY A 44 -8.47 10.89 10.92
CA GLY A 44 -9.78 10.22 10.82
C GLY A 44 -9.70 8.71 10.58
N TRP A 45 -8.62 8.23 9.97
CA TRP A 45 -8.37 6.81 9.77
C TRP A 45 -8.15 6.02 11.06
N VAL A 46 -7.74 6.66 12.17
CA VAL A 46 -7.42 5.99 13.46
C VAL A 46 -8.64 5.26 14.02
N HIS A 47 -9.82 5.85 13.90
CA HIS A 47 -11.07 5.25 14.39
C HIS A 47 -11.96 4.71 13.27
N LEU A 48 -11.55 4.89 12.01
CA LEU A 48 -12.32 4.50 10.83
C LEU A 48 -12.80 3.04 10.84
N PRO A 49 -12.00 2.03 11.26
CA PRO A 49 -12.47 0.64 11.20
C PRO A 49 -13.72 0.36 12.04
N ARG A 50 -13.97 1.17 13.07
CA ARG A 50 -15.18 1.11 13.89
C ARG A 50 -16.26 2.09 13.41
N ASP A 51 -15.86 3.30 13.05
CA ASP A 51 -16.74 4.47 12.91
C ASP A 51 -17.05 4.81 11.44
N TYR A 52 -16.72 3.91 10.47
CA TYR A 52 -16.98 4.16 9.06
C TYR A 52 -18.48 4.31 8.73
N ASP A 53 -18.80 5.08 7.71
CA ASP A 53 -20.15 5.30 7.20
C ASP A 53 -20.74 3.98 6.66
N ARG A 54 -21.74 3.46 7.36
CA ARG A 54 -22.39 2.18 7.02
C ARG A 54 -23.26 2.29 5.77
N GLU A 55 -23.83 3.45 5.50
CA GLU A 55 -24.64 3.67 4.29
C GLU A 55 -23.74 3.74 3.05
N GLU A 56 -22.63 4.47 3.13
CA GLU A 56 -21.65 4.48 2.04
C GLU A 56 -21.04 3.10 1.84
N PHE A 57 -20.73 2.37 2.89
CA PHE A 57 -20.23 1.01 2.79
C PHE A 57 -21.21 0.07 2.07
N ALA A 58 -22.50 0.14 2.38
CA ALA A 58 -23.53 -0.60 1.67
C ALA A 58 -23.63 -0.19 0.19
N ARG A 59 -23.48 1.10 -0.12
CA ARG A 59 -23.44 1.61 -1.49
C ARG A 59 -22.23 1.07 -2.26
N ILE A 60 -21.04 0.98 -1.61
CA ILE A 60 -19.84 0.37 -2.21
C ILE A 60 -20.13 -1.10 -2.58
N GLN A 61 -20.73 -1.89 -1.69
CA GLN A 61 -21.09 -3.28 -1.96
C GLN A 61 -22.10 -3.41 -3.10
N ALA A 62 -23.10 -2.53 -3.14
CA ALA A 62 -24.09 -2.48 -4.21
C ALA A 62 -23.47 -2.11 -5.56
N ALA A 63 -22.58 -1.10 -5.59
CA ALA A 63 -21.86 -0.70 -6.80
C ALA A 63 -20.93 -1.81 -7.29
N ALA A 64 -20.18 -2.46 -6.39
CA ALA A 64 -19.34 -3.60 -6.74
C ALA A 64 -20.16 -4.75 -7.36
N SER A 65 -21.36 -5.02 -6.84
CA SER A 65 -22.27 -6.03 -7.38
C SER A 65 -22.77 -5.66 -8.78
N ARG A 66 -23.13 -4.38 -9.02
CA ARG A 66 -23.52 -3.89 -10.35
C ARG A 66 -22.37 -3.99 -11.35
N ILE A 67 -21.17 -3.58 -10.98
CA ILE A 67 -19.98 -3.67 -11.83
C ILE A 67 -19.71 -5.13 -12.20
N ARG A 68 -19.77 -6.06 -11.26
CA ARG A 68 -19.61 -7.50 -11.52
C ARG A 68 -20.69 -8.05 -12.46
N ALA A 69 -21.91 -7.53 -12.40
CA ALA A 69 -23.01 -7.99 -13.23
C ALA A 69 -22.97 -7.46 -14.67
N ASN A 70 -22.41 -6.26 -14.89
CA ASN A 70 -22.49 -5.56 -16.15
C ASN A 70 -21.14 -5.30 -16.85
N SER A 71 -20.02 -5.69 -16.23
CA SER A 71 -18.68 -5.43 -16.77
C SER A 71 -17.78 -6.65 -16.67
N GLN A 72 -16.99 -6.86 -17.72
CA GLN A 72 -15.93 -7.87 -17.78
C GLN A 72 -14.59 -7.28 -17.31
N ALA A 73 -14.49 -5.93 -17.27
CA ALA A 73 -13.33 -5.23 -16.78
C ALA A 73 -13.74 -4.01 -15.92
N LEU A 74 -12.94 -3.73 -14.90
CA LEU A 74 -12.93 -2.47 -14.16
C LEU A 74 -11.58 -1.78 -14.41
N VAL A 75 -11.62 -0.55 -14.90
CA VAL A 75 -10.44 0.32 -15.00
C VAL A 75 -10.40 1.23 -13.79
N VAL A 76 -9.41 1.05 -12.93
CA VAL A 76 -9.17 1.88 -11.74
C VAL A 76 -8.15 2.94 -12.09
N ILE A 77 -8.56 4.20 -12.05
CA ILE A 77 -7.73 5.34 -12.43
C ILE A 77 -7.29 6.09 -11.17
N GLY A 78 -6.00 6.00 -10.83
CA GLY A 78 -5.46 6.64 -9.63
C GLY A 78 -3.96 6.53 -9.55
N ILE A 79 -3.34 7.31 -8.66
CA ILE A 79 -1.90 7.31 -8.40
C ILE A 79 -1.61 7.24 -6.92
N GLY A 80 -0.48 6.64 -6.54
CA GLY A 80 -0.05 6.50 -5.15
C GLY A 80 -1.11 5.79 -4.30
N GLY A 81 -1.54 6.41 -3.19
CA GLY A 81 -2.53 5.84 -2.28
C GLY A 81 -3.88 5.54 -2.93
N SER A 82 -4.19 6.15 -4.08
CA SER A 82 -5.43 5.89 -4.82
C SER A 82 -5.45 4.54 -5.55
N TYR A 83 -4.34 3.79 -5.61
CA TYR A 83 -4.34 2.47 -6.24
C TYR A 83 -3.47 1.42 -5.52
N LEU A 84 -2.36 1.82 -4.88
CA LEU A 84 -1.37 0.87 -4.35
C LEU A 84 -1.97 -0.09 -3.33
N GLY A 85 -2.72 0.42 -2.36
CA GLY A 85 -3.34 -0.42 -1.34
C GLY A 85 -4.38 -1.39 -1.90
N ALA A 86 -5.27 -0.91 -2.79
CA ALA A 86 -6.25 -1.76 -3.45
C ALA A 86 -5.58 -2.89 -4.26
N ARG A 87 -4.58 -2.53 -5.07
CA ARG A 87 -3.81 -3.50 -5.85
C ARG A 87 -3.10 -4.51 -4.96
N GLY A 88 -2.45 -4.04 -3.89
CA GLY A 88 -1.77 -4.91 -2.94
C GLY A 88 -2.69 -5.93 -2.30
N VAL A 89 -3.89 -5.52 -1.87
CA VAL A 89 -4.89 -6.44 -1.30
C VAL A 89 -5.36 -7.45 -2.35
N ILE A 90 -5.66 -7.01 -3.58
CA ILE A 90 -6.13 -7.89 -4.66
C ILE A 90 -5.06 -8.91 -5.05
N ASP A 91 -3.82 -8.47 -5.26
CA ASP A 91 -2.71 -9.37 -5.61
C ASP A 91 -2.46 -10.38 -4.48
N CYS A 92 -2.49 -9.93 -3.23
CA CYS A 92 -2.20 -10.77 -2.07
C CYS A 92 -3.29 -11.81 -1.77
N LEU A 93 -4.57 -11.44 -1.90
CA LEU A 93 -5.70 -12.32 -1.57
C LEU A 93 -6.24 -13.11 -2.76
N CYS A 94 -6.17 -12.54 -3.95
CA CYS A 94 -6.72 -13.21 -5.13
C CYS A 94 -5.62 -13.86 -5.98
N SER A 95 -4.67 -13.09 -6.46
CA SER A 95 -3.48 -13.56 -7.18
C SER A 95 -2.71 -12.38 -7.82
N PRO A 96 -1.36 -12.44 -7.91
CA PRO A 96 -0.60 -11.56 -8.82
C PRO A 96 -0.97 -11.77 -10.30
N ASN A 97 -1.53 -12.92 -10.62
CA ASN A 97 -2.02 -13.28 -11.97
C ASN A 97 -3.54 -13.14 -12.08
N TYR A 98 -4.15 -12.25 -11.30
CA TYR A 98 -5.60 -12.11 -11.17
C TYR A 98 -6.32 -12.01 -12.54
N ASN A 99 -5.84 -11.16 -13.44
CA ASN A 99 -6.46 -10.95 -14.75
C ASN A 99 -6.30 -12.13 -15.71
N LEU A 100 -5.38 -13.06 -15.46
CA LEU A 100 -5.16 -14.25 -16.30
C LEU A 100 -5.96 -15.47 -15.82
N LYS A 101 -6.50 -15.42 -14.59
CA LYS A 101 -7.28 -16.53 -14.03
C LYS A 101 -8.69 -16.58 -14.62
N ARG A 102 -9.20 -17.80 -14.85
CA ARG A 102 -10.63 -18.01 -15.05
C ARG A 102 -11.37 -17.73 -13.75
N LYS A 103 -12.32 -16.81 -13.79
CA LYS A 103 -13.09 -16.34 -12.63
C LYS A 103 -14.42 -15.73 -13.10
N ASP A 104 -15.31 -15.47 -12.17
CA ASP A 104 -16.60 -14.82 -12.37
C ASP A 104 -16.61 -13.31 -12.06
N THR A 105 -15.45 -12.78 -11.63
CA THR A 105 -15.25 -11.36 -11.35
C THR A 105 -14.54 -10.65 -12.51
N PRO A 106 -14.76 -9.34 -12.72
CA PRO A 106 -14.11 -8.58 -13.76
C PRO A 106 -12.58 -8.60 -13.68
N ASN A 107 -11.91 -8.46 -14.81
CA ASN A 107 -10.50 -8.07 -14.80
C ASN A 107 -10.35 -6.66 -14.23
N ILE A 108 -9.27 -6.40 -13.51
CA ILE A 108 -9.01 -5.09 -12.91
C ILE A 108 -7.72 -4.55 -13.48
N TYR A 109 -7.80 -3.39 -14.13
CA TYR A 109 -6.65 -2.69 -14.70
C TYR A 109 -6.43 -1.38 -13.95
N PHE A 110 -5.19 -1.16 -13.51
CA PHE A 110 -4.79 0.07 -12.83
C PHE A 110 -4.04 0.98 -13.79
N VAL A 111 -4.54 2.19 -14.00
CA VAL A 111 -3.97 3.20 -14.89
C VAL A 111 -3.94 4.58 -14.22
N GLY A 112 -3.30 5.56 -14.87
CA GLY A 112 -3.16 6.90 -14.30
C GLY A 112 -2.11 6.97 -13.19
N ASN A 113 -1.27 5.96 -13.09
CA ASN A 113 -0.11 5.89 -12.20
C ASN A 113 1.22 6.12 -12.96
N GLY A 114 1.15 6.51 -14.21
CA GLY A 114 2.24 6.86 -15.09
C GLY A 114 1.75 7.57 -16.36
N LEU A 115 2.70 8.03 -17.19
CA LEU A 115 2.43 8.77 -18.42
C LEU A 115 3.00 8.05 -19.67
N SER A 116 3.08 6.71 -19.61
CA SER A 116 3.49 5.90 -20.76
C SER A 116 2.33 5.74 -21.74
N SER A 117 2.55 6.16 -23.01
CA SER A 117 1.58 5.96 -24.10
C SER A 117 1.34 4.47 -24.37
N ASP A 118 2.39 3.65 -24.33
CA ASP A 118 2.27 2.21 -24.60
C ASP A 118 1.42 1.53 -23.52
N ALA A 119 1.76 1.74 -22.24
CA ALA A 119 1.01 1.15 -21.12
C ALA A 119 -0.46 1.60 -21.08
N MET A 120 -0.74 2.86 -21.45
CA MET A 120 -2.11 3.38 -21.53
C MET A 120 -2.85 2.77 -22.73
N GLY A 121 -2.21 2.72 -23.90
CA GLY A 121 -2.74 2.15 -25.13
C GLY A 121 -3.08 0.67 -24.98
N GLU A 122 -2.21 -0.12 -24.38
CA GLU A 122 -2.44 -1.54 -24.09
C GLU A 122 -3.73 -1.76 -23.28
N VAL A 123 -3.98 -0.95 -22.24
CA VAL A 123 -5.22 -1.12 -21.45
C VAL A 123 -6.45 -0.66 -22.24
N LEU A 124 -6.34 0.39 -23.08
CA LEU A 124 -7.43 0.78 -23.99
C LEU A 124 -7.76 -0.35 -24.97
N ASP A 125 -6.76 -1.01 -25.54
CA ASP A 125 -6.96 -2.18 -26.43
C ASP A 125 -7.59 -3.36 -25.71
N LEU A 126 -7.15 -3.66 -24.47
CA LEU A 126 -7.70 -4.74 -23.65
C LEU A 126 -9.18 -4.57 -23.28
N VAL A 127 -9.66 -3.33 -23.21
CA VAL A 127 -11.07 -3.04 -22.86
C VAL A 127 -11.94 -2.70 -24.07
N ALA A 128 -11.36 -2.60 -25.28
CA ALA A 128 -12.07 -2.19 -26.48
C ALA A 128 -13.26 -3.09 -26.80
N ASP A 129 -13.06 -4.41 -26.74
CA ASP A 129 -14.03 -5.43 -27.15
C ASP A 129 -14.83 -6.05 -25.99
N VAL A 130 -14.58 -5.63 -24.75
CA VAL A 130 -15.27 -6.16 -23.55
C VAL A 130 -16.09 -5.08 -22.87
N ASP A 131 -17.16 -5.46 -22.16
CA ASP A 131 -17.88 -4.49 -21.32
C ASP A 131 -17.04 -4.09 -20.13
N PHE A 132 -16.89 -2.77 -19.93
CA PHE A 132 -16.09 -2.25 -18.85
C PHE A 132 -16.71 -1.06 -18.13
N SER A 133 -16.30 -0.88 -16.88
CA SER A 133 -16.59 0.27 -16.04
C SER A 133 -15.30 0.97 -15.62
N VAL A 134 -15.40 2.22 -15.19
CA VAL A 134 -14.29 3.04 -14.72
C VAL A 134 -14.53 3.49 -13.27
N ASN A 135 -13.53 3.31 -12.41
CA ASN A 135 -13.49 3.96 -11.11
C ASN A 135 -12.35 4.99 -11.12
N VAL A 136 -12.69 6.26 -11.25
CA VAL A 136 -11.72 7.36 -11.17
C VAL A 136 -11.59 7.85 -9.74
N ILE A 137 -10.37 7.86 -9.23
CA ILE A 137 -10.06 8.15 -7.82
C ILE A 137 -9.12 9.35 -7.74
N SER A 138 -9.66 10.49 -7.32
CA SER A 138 -8.88 11.71 -7.11
C SER A 138 -9.64 12.67 -6.21
N LYS A 139 -9.05 13.07 -5.08
CA LYS A 139 -9.69 14.03 -4.16
C LYS A 139 -9.89 15.39 -4.81
N SER A 140 -8.87 15.96 -5.44
CA SER A 140 -8.95 17.28 -6.10
C SER A 140 -9.48 17.20 -7.54
N GLY A 141 -9.28 16.08 -8.23
CA GLY A 141 -9.54 15.97 -9.67
C GLY A 141 -8.53 16.67 -10.57
N THR A 142 -7.44 17.21 -10.01
CA THR A 142 -6.44 18.02 -10.74
C THR A 142 -5.05 17.41 -10.77
N THR A 143 -4.85 16.22 -10.19
CA THR A 143 -3.60 15.46 -10.34
C THR A 143 -3.48 15.05 -11.80
N ALA A 144 -2.34 15.39 -12.43
CA ALA A 144 -2.19 15.35 -13.89
C ALA A 144 -2.37 13.93 -14.45
N GLU A 145 -1.70 12.94 -13.87
CA GLU A 145 -1.67 11.58 -14.38
C GLU A 145 -3.06 10.92 -14.43
N PRO A 146 -3.81 10.84 -13.32
CA PRO A 146 -5.18 10.29 -13.36
C PRO A 146 -6.15 11.17 -14.15
N ALA A 147 -5.99 12.51 -14.16
CA ALA A 147 -6.87 13.37 -14.94
C ALA A 147 -6.70 13.17 -16.46
N VAL A 148 -5.46 12.97 -16.92
CA VAL A 148 -5.17 12.65 -18.33
C VAL A 148 -5.69 11.27 -18.68
N ALA A 149 -5.41 10.26 -17.86
CA ALA A 149 -5.92 8.91 -18.08
C ALA A 149 -7.45 8.89 -18.15
N PHE A 150 -8.11 9.61 -17.26
CA PHE A 150 -9.57 9.64 -17.23
C PHE A 150 -10.17 10.23 -18.53
N ARG A 151 -9.53 11.19 -19.18
CA ARG A 151 -10.01 11.70 -20.50
C ARG A 151 -10.07 10.60 -21.55
N PHE A 152 -9.03 9.76 -21.65
CA PHE A 152 -9.00 8.66 -22.63
C PHE A 152 -10.07 7.61 -22.34
N PHE A 153 -10.21 7.16 -21.09
CA PHE A 153 -11.17 6.13 -20.74
C PHE A 153 -12.62 6.64 -20.72
N ARG A 154 -12.85 7.90 -20.41
CA ARG A 154 -14.16 8.55 -20.58
C ARG A 154 -14.57 8.58 -22.05
N GLU A 155 -13.66 9.05 -22.93
CA GLU A 155 -13.92 9.08 -24.39
C GLU A 155 -14.21 7.67 -24.92
N ALA A 156 -13.45 6.65 -24.50
CA ALA A 156 -13.69 5.25 -24.86
C ALA A 156 -15.08 4.75 -24.41
N LEU A 157 -15.49 5.06 -23.16
CA LEU A 157 -16.83 4.74 -22.67
C LEU A 157 -17.93 5.46 -23.47
N GLU A 158 -17.80 6.77 -23.69
CA GLU A 158 -18.79 7.56 -24.43
C GLU A 158 -18.92 7.10 -25.90
N LYS A 159 -17.80 6.73 -26.53
CA LYS A 159 -17.81 6.16 -27.88
C LYS A 159 -18.52 4.80 -27.94
N LYS A 160 -18.34 3.96 -26.92
CA LYS A 160 -18.87 2.61 -26.87
C LYS A 160 -20.35 2.55 -26.48
N TYR A 161 -20.77 3.34 -25.49
CA TYR A 161 -22.09 3.24 -24.86
C TYR A 161 -22.96 4.50 -25.04
N GLY A 162 -22.44 5.55 -25.70
CA GLY A 162 -23.05 6.87 -25.66
C GLY A 162 -22.92 7.52 -24.26
N ARG A 163 -23.28 8.80 -24.16
CA ARG A 163 -23.13 9.57 -22.90
C ARG A 163 -23.96 8.98 -21.74
N GLU A 164 -25.20 8.57 -22.00
CA GLU A 164 -26.08 7.98 -20.99
C GLU A 164 -25.59 6.62 -20.50
N GLY A 165 -25.16 5.73 -21.43
CA GLY A 165 -24.60 4.43 -21.03
C GLY A 165 -23.25 4.55 -20.33
N ALA A 166 -22.43 5.53 -20.70
CA ALA A 166 -21.17 5.81 -20.02
C ALA A 166 -21.41 6.32 -18.59
N ARG A 167 -22.45 7.13 -18.37
CA ARG A 167 -22.83 7.64 -17.04
C ARG A 167 -23.03 6.52 -16.02
N GLU A 168 -23.64 5.42 -16.41
CA GLU A 168 -23.93 4.27 -15.55
C GLU A 168 -22.70 3.40 -15.24
N ARG A 169 -21.58 3.66 -15.93
CA ARG A 169 -20.33 2.89 -15.85
C ARG A 169 -19.15 3.66 -15.29
N ILE A 170 -19.36 4.95 -14.96
CA ILE A 170 -18.34 5.80 -14.31
C ILE A 170 -18.69 5.97 -12.85
N TYR A 171 -17.75 5.60 -12.00
CA TYR A 171 -17.79 5.74 -10.55
C TYR A 171 -16.66 6.68 -10.12
N ALA A 172 -17.00 7.81 -9.47
CA ALA A 172 -16.02 8.80 -9.06
C ALA A 172 -15.80 8.73 -7.55
N THR A 173 -14.62 8.32 -7.12
CA THR A 173 -14.20 8.38 -5.72
C THR A 173 -13.42 9.68 -5.50
N THR A 174 -14.06 10.67 -4.85
CA THR A 174 -13.58 12.05 -4.81
C THR A 174 -13.96 12.76 -3.52
N ASP A 175 -13.69 14.06 -3.43
CA ASP A 175 -14.12 14.92 -2.31
C ASP A 175 -15.66 14.94 -2.18
N LYS A 176 -16.15 15.12 -0.96
CA LYS A 176 -17.60 15.15 -0.69
C LYS A 176 -18.32 16.31 -1.36
N ALA A 177 -17.67 17.49 -1.42
CA ALA A 177 -18.35 18.75 -1.75
C ALA A 177 -17.62 19.61 -2.79
N ARG A 178 -16.34 19.41 -3.03
CA ARG A 178 -15.49 20.32 -3.81
C ARG A 178 -14.48 19.60 -4.69
N GLY A 179 -13.85 20.36 -5.58
CA GLY A 179 -12.84 19.84 -6.52
C GLY A 179 -13.40 19.61 -7.92
N ALA A 180 -12.48 19.58 -8.89
CA ALA A 180 -12.85 19.50 -10.30
C ALA A 180 -13.58 18.19 -10.64
N LEU A 181 -13.16 17.07 -10.06
CA LEU A 181 -13.81 15.77 -10.29
C LEU A 181 -15.20 15.73 -9.67
N LYS A 182 -15.39 16.29 -8.46
CA LYS A 182 -16.70 16.35 -7.82
C LYS A 182 -17.68 17.19 -8.64
N SER A 183 -17.27 18.39 -9.05
CA SER A 183 -18.10 19.27 -9.88
C SER A 183 -18.48 18.60 -11.21
N LEU A 184 -17.55 17.90 -11.83
CA LEU A 184 -17.80 17.16 -13.07
C LEU A 184 -18.76 15.99 -12.83
N ALA A 185 -18.54 15.19 -11.79
CA ALA A 185 -19.38 14.06 -11.44
C ALA A 185 -20.83 14.48 -11.16
N ASP A 186 -21.03 15.60 -10.45
CA ASP A 186 -22.37 16.15 -10.18
C ASP A 186 -23.06 16.63 -11.46
N SER A 187 -22.33 17.30 -12.36
CA SER A 187 -22.89 17.80 -13.62
C SER A 187 -23.26 16.67 -14.59
N GLU A 188 -22.53 15.57 -14.57
CA GLU A 188 -22.76 14.40 -15.43
C GLU A 188 -23.67 13.34 -14.79
N GLY A 189 -23.94 13.47 -13.48
CA GLY A 189 -24.76 12.53 -12.73
C GLY A 189 -24.11 11.17 -12.47
N TRP A 190 -22.78 11.14 -12.33
CA TRP A 190 -22.05 9.92 -12.00
C TRP A 190 -22.24 9.54 -10.52
N GLU A 191 -22.21 8.25 -10.22
CA GLU A 191 -22.20 7.81 -8.84
C GLU A 191 -20.87 8.18 -8.15
N THR A 192 -20.96 8.82 -6.98
CA THR A 192 -19.80 9.29 -6.24
C THR A 192 -19.63 8.59 -4.92
N PHE A 193 -18.36 8.35 -4.53
CA PHE A 193 -17.93 7.86 -3.22
C PHE A 193 -16.95 8.86 -2.62
N VAL A 194 -16.93 8.94 -1.29
CA VAL A 194 -16.21 10.00 -0.58
C VAL A 194 -14.78 9.56 -0.25
N VAL A 195 -13.81 10.41 -0.59
CA VAL A 195 -12.50 10.42 0.06
C VAL A 195 -12.62 11.33 1.28
N PRO A 196 -12.58 10.80 2.52
CA PRO A 196 -12.76 11.62 3.72
C PRO A 196 -11.75 12.77 3.79
N ASP A 197 -12.20 13.93 4.30
CA ASP A 197 -11.33 15.11 4.40
C ASP A 197 -10.20 14.93 5.40
N ASP A 198 -10.44 14.16 6.43
CA ASP A 198 -9.55 13.84 7.54
C ASP A 198 -8.72 12.58 7.34
N VAL A 199 -8.68 12.03 6.10
CA VAL A 199 -7.84 10.88 5.73
C VAL A 199 -6.90 11.27 4.59
N GLY A 200 -5.59 11.11 4.85
CA GLY A 200 -4.56 11.29 3.83
C GLY A 200 -4.54 10.15 2.81
N GLY A 201 -4.05 10.43 1.57
CA GLY A 201 -4.08 9.45 0.47
C GLY A 201 -3.43 8.11 0.80
N ARG A 202 -2.28 8.10 1.47
CA ARG A 202 -1.56 6.86 1.83
C ARG A 202 -2.17 6.08 2.99
N TYR A 203 -3.13 6.69 3.72
CA TYR A 203 -3.93 6.08 4.80
C TYR A 203 -5.35 5.73 4.35
N SER A 204 -5.66 5.73 3.05
CA SER A 204 -7.03 5.65 2.55
C SER A 204 -7.48 4.26 2.08
N VAL A 205 -6.68 3.22 2.26
CA VAL A 205 -7.00 1.85 1.79
C VAL A 205 -8.34 1.36 2.32
N LEU A 206 -8.65 1.65 3.58
CA LEU A 206 -9.89 1.24 4.27
C LEU A 206 -11.07 2.21 4.07
N THR A 207 -10.96 3.14 3.12
CA THR A 207 -12.05 4.00 2.65
C THR A 207 -12.59 3.52 1.30
N ALA A 208 -13.56 4.22 0.73
CA ALA A 208 -14.06 3.94 -0.62
C ALA A 208 -12.94 3.85 -1.69
N VAL A 209 -11.80 4.52 -1.45
CA VAL A 209 -10.61 4.48 -2.32
C VAL A 209 -10.12 3.06 -2.56
N GLY A 210 -9.96 2.27 -1.51
CA GLY A 210 -9.53 0.88 -1.62
C GLY A 210 -10.70 -0.10 -1.69
N LEU A 211 -11.75 0.15 -0.90
CA LEU A 211 -12.84 -0.82 -0.71
C LEU A 211 -13.63 -1.12 -1.98
N LEU A 212 -13.88 -0.12 -2.86
CA LEU A 212 -14.65 -0.37 -4.08
C LEU A 212 -13.93 -1.32 -5.05
N PRO A 213 -12.69 -1.07 -5.49
CA PRO A 213 -12.00 -2.02 -6.37
C PRO A 213 -11.74 -3.38 -5.72
N ILE A 214 -11.47 -3.42 -4.40
CA ILE A 214 -11.29 -4.66 -3.63
C ILE A 214 -12.58 -5.49 -3.64
N ALA A 215 -13.74 -4.86 -3.42
CA ALA A 215 -15.03 -5.53 -3.46
C ALA A 215 -15.39 -6.04 -4.87
N VAL A 216 -15.03 -5.28 -5.92
CA VAL A 216 -15.22 -5.72 -7.33
C VAL A 216 -14.38 -6.97 -7.62
N ALA A 217 -13.18 -7.07 -7.05
CA ALA A 217 -12.35 -8.28 -7.15
C ALA A 217 -12.94 -9.52 -6.46
N GLY A 218 -14.02 -9.37 -5.70
CA GLY A 218 -14.68 -10.45 -4.98
C GLY A 218 -14.15 -10.70 -3.57
N VAL A 219 -13.29 -9.82 -3.06
CA VAL A 219 -12.80 -9.91 -1.68
C VAL A 219 -13.88 -9.45 -0.70
N ASP A 220 -14.03 -10.15 0.41
CA ASP A 220 -14.92 -9.76 1.50
C ASP A 220 -14.37 -8.53 2.25
N ILE A 221 -14.88 -7.35 1.87
CA ILE A 221 -14.49 -6.09 2.51
C ILE A 221 -15.03 -5.95 3.94
N SER A 222 -16.06 -6.72 4.33
CA SER A 222 -16.55 -6.73 5.71
C SER A 222 -15.55 -7.44 6.61
N ALA A 223 -15.01 -8.58 6.18
CA ALA A 223 -13.94 -9.28 6.89
C ALA A 223 -12.65 -8.45 6.94
N LEU A 224 -12.33 -7.70 5.86
CA LEU A 224 -11.18 -6.79 5.85
C LEU A 224 -11.30 -5.70 6.93
N MET A 225 -12.48 -5.03 6.99
CA MET A 225 -12.76 -4.00 8.00
C MET A 225 -12.81 -4.57 9.42
N GLN A 226 -13.32 -5.79 9.57
CA GLN A 226 -13.33 -6.49 10.86
C GLN A 226 -11.90 -6.73 11.37
N GLY A 227 -11.00 -7.23 10.53
CA GLY A 227 -9.60 -7.42 10.90
C GLY A 227 -8.90 -6.11 11.28
N ALA A 228 -9.17 -5.03 10.54
CA ALA A 228 -8.66 -3.71 10.88
C ALA A 228 -9.19 -3.22 12.25
N ALA A 229 -10.48 -3.46 12.56
CA ALA A 229 -11.08 -3.13 13.85
C ALA A 229 -10.46 -3.93 15.02
N GLU A 230 -10.15 -5.21 14.79
CA GLU A 230 -9.46 -6.04 15.79
C GLU A 230 -8.06 -5.51 16.10
N MET A 231 -7.30 -5.08 15.08
CA MET A 231 -5.98 -4.47 15.30
C MET A 231 -6.09 -3.09 15.93
N MET A 232 -7.10 -2.30 15.56
CA MET A 232 -7.40 -1.02 16.20
C MET A 232 -7.62 -1.21 17.71
N GLU A 233 -8.42 -2.21 18.10
CA GLU A 233 -8.68 -2.52 19.50
C GLU A 233 -7.39 -2.91 20.24
N ALA A 234 -6.53 -3.74 19.62
CA ALA A 234 -5.23 -4.10 20.16
C ALA A 234 -4.27 -2.89 20.31
N CYS A 235 -4.50 -1.81 19.57
CA CYS A 235 -3.74 -0.56 19.65
C CYS A 235 -4.37 0.50 20.56
N THR A 236 -5.47 0.20 21.25
CA THR A 236 -6.15 1.17 22.13
C THR A 236 -5.36 1.44 23.41
N GLU A 237 -4.71 0.42 23.94
CA GLU A 237 -3.88 0.58 25.15
C GLU A 237 -2.45 0.99 24.82
N ALA A 238 -1.95 1.99 25.56
CA ALA A 238 -0.58 2.49 25.48
C ALA A 238 0.40 1.51 26.14
N SER A 239 0.72 0.42 25.46
CA SER A 239 1.60 -0.61 26.02
C SER A 239 2.41 -1.36 24.94
N PHE A 240 3.52 -1.99 25.35
CA PHE A 240 4.32 -2.88 24.49
C PHE A 240 3.65 -4.22 24.20
N GLN A 241 2.45 -4.48 24.73
CA GLN A 241 1.62 -5.59 24.25
C GLN A 241 1.07 -5.30 22.83
N CYS A 242 0.90 -4.02 22.48
CA CYS A 242 0.54 -3.61 21.12
C CYS A 242 1.71 -3.88 20.14
N PRO A 243 1.48 -4.68 19.07
CA PRO A 243 2.53 -4.96 18.08
C PRO A 243 3.07 -3.70 17.40
N ALA A 244 2.20 -2.71 17.13
CA ALA A 244 2.59 -1.46 16.49
C ALA A 244 3.55 -0.63 17.37
N TRP A 245 3.41 -0.69 18.68
CA TRP A 245 4.33 -0.05 19.61
C TRP A 245 5.72 -0.70 19.57
N ARG A 246 5.76 -2.04 19.63
CA ARG A 246 7.02 -2.79 19.53
C ARG A 246 7.75 -2.47 18.24
N TYR A 247 7.03 -2.52 17.13
CA TYR A 247 7.61 -2.24 15.82
C TYR A 247 8.15 -0.80 15.72
N ALA A 248 7.36 0.21 16.10
CA ALA A 248 7.79 1.60 16.08
C ALA A 248 9.01 1.87 17.00
N ALA A 249 9.04 1.25 18.19
CA ALA A 249 10.16 1.37 19.13
C ALA A 249 11.46 0.79 18.56
N ILE A 250 11.41 -0.43 18.03
CA ILE A 250 12.58 -1.11 17.48
C ILE A 250 13.12 -0.34 16.27
N ARG A 251 12.25 0.09 15.35
CA ARG A 251 12.61 0.91 14.19
C ARG A 251 13.34 2.20 14.63
N TYR A 252 12.79 2.89 15.62
CA TYR A 252 13.36 4.14 16.13
C TYR A 252 14.74 3.91 16.75
N GLU A 253 14.95 2.87 17.54
CA GLU A 253 16.27 2.57 18.13
C GLU A 253 17.29 2.11 17.08
N LEU A 254 16.89 1.33 16.08
CA LEU A 254 17.75 0.97 14.96
C LEU A 254 18.15 2.21 14.13
N TYR A 255 17.21 3.13 13.90
CA TYR A 255 17.49 4.42 13.27
C TYR A 255 18.55 5.22 14.10
N ARG A 256 18.36 5.32 15.40
CA ARG A 256 19.33 5.97 16.29
C ARG A 256 20.70 5.29 16.31
N ALA A 257 20.73 3.98 16.10
CA ALA A 257 21.97 3.20 15.97
C ALA A 257 22.63 3.33 14.58
N GLY A 258 22.13 4.24 13.71
CA GLY A 258 22.71 4.53 12.41
C GLY A 258 22.21 3.62 11.27
N ARG A 259 21.14 2.83 11.50
CA ARG A 259 20.48 2.07 10.44
C ARG A 259 19.50 3.00 9.74
N SER A 260 19.86 3.50 8.57
CA SER A 260 19.09 4.49 7.81
C SER A 260 18.17 3.89 6.75
N ILE A 261 18.22 2.59 6.54
CA ILE A 261 17.44 1.87 5.52
C ILE A 261 16.67 0.75 6.21
N GLU A 262 15.36 0.73 6.02
CA GLU A 262 14.54 -0.42 6.36
C GLU A 262 14.19 -1.20 5.08
N LEU A 263 14.53 -2.49 5.08
CA LEU A 263 14.31 -3.39 3.97
C LEU A 263 13.15 -4.33 4.28
N LEU A 264 11.98 -4.06 3.72
CA LEU A 264 10.82 -4.93 3.85
C LEU A 264 10.97 -6.13 2.95
N ALA A 265 11.09 -7.32 3.54
CA ALA A 265 11.27 -8.58 2.82
C ALA A 265 10.02 -9.46 2.93
N CYS A 266 9.59 -10.07 1.83
CA CYS A 266 8.57 -11.09 1.82
C CYS A 266 8.96 -12.24 0.89
N TYR A 267 8.61 -13.47 1.29
CA TYR A 267 8.89 -14.69 0.52
C TYR A 267 7.71 -15.11 -0.37
N ASP A 268 6.75 -14.22 -0.56
CA ASP A 268 5.59 -14.44 -1.43
C ASP A 268 5.46 -13.30 -2.45
N PRO A 269 5.55 -13.59 -3.77
CA PRO A 269 5.41 -12.58 -4.82
C PRO A 269 4.08 -11.81 -4.79
N ALA A 270 3.03 -12.39 -4.21
CA ALA A 270 1.73 -11.74 -4.05
C ALA A 270 1.80 -10.49 -3.16
N PHE A 271 2.82 -10.37 -2.30
CA PHE A 271 3.00 -9.24 -1.39
C PHE A 271 3.62 -8.01 -2.04
N ARG A 272 4.11 -8.09 -3.28
CA ARG A 272 4.85 -7.01 -3.97
C ARG A 272 4.15 -5.65 -3.86
N PHE A 273 2.88 -5.53 -4.21
CA PHE A 273 2.16 -4.24 -4.17
C PHE A 273 1.77 -3.80 -2.76
N MET A 274 1.69 -4.70 -1.79
CA MET A 274 1.61 -4.32 -0.37
C MET A 274 2.93 -3.66 0.08
N ALA A 275 4.07 -4.16 -0.37
CA ALA A 275 5.37 -3.53 -0.11
C ALA A 275 5.50 -2.16 -0.80
N GLU A 276 4.96 -1.98 -2.03
CA GLU A 276 4.91 -0.67 -2.69
C GLU A 276 4.04 0.34 -1.92
N TRP A 277 2.87 -0.09 -1.43
CA TRP A 277 2.03 0.73 -0.56
C TRP A 277 2.76 1.09 0.75
N TRP A 278 3.43 0.14 1.38
CA TRP A 278 4.22 0.35 2.59
C TRP A 278 5.36 1.36 2.36
N LYS A 279 6.05 1.30 1.22
CA LYS A 279 7.08 2.29 0.85
C LYS A 279 6.51 3.71 0.77
N GLN A 280 5.34 3.88 0.16
CA GLN A 280 4.67 5.18 0.13
C GLN A 280 4.26 5.63 1.54
N LEU A 281 3.67 4.73 2.31
CA LEU A 281 3.21 5.01 3.67
C LEU A 281 4.36 5.59 4.52
N TYR A 282 5.48 4.89 4.60
CA TYR A 282 6.62 5.31 5.42
C TYR A 282 7.45 6.42 4.80
N GLY A 283 7.71 6.37 3.50
CA GLY A 283 8.53 7.37 2.81
C GLY A 283 7.94 8.78 2.88
N GLU A 284 6.64 8.93 2.62
CA GLU A 284 5.97 10.22 2.72
C GLU A 284 5.72 10.67 4.17
N SER A 285 5.59 9.73 5.10
CA SER A 285 5.30 10.08 6.50
C SER A 285 6.55 10.46 7.30
N GLU A 286 7.67 9.79 7.07
CA GLU A 286 8.89 9.96 7.86
C GLU A 286 9.97 10.79 7.19
N GLY A 287 10.11 10.74 5.85
CA GLY A 287 11.19 11.37 5.09
C GLY A 287 11.10 12.89 5.03
N LYS A 288 11.30 13.56 6.18
CA LYS A 288 11.15 15.02 6.34
C LYS A 288 12.27 15.59 7.21
N GLU A 289 12.60 16.86 7.01
CA GLU A 289 13.58 17.59 7.81
C GLU A 289 14.96 16.88 7.92
N GLY A 290 15.35 16.12 6.89
CA GLY A 290 16.57 15.33 6.90
C GLY A 290 16.53 14.11 7.83
N LYS A 291 15.35 13.69 8.27
CA LYS A 291 15.10 12.54 9.15
C LYS A 291 14.38 11.42 8.40
N GLY A 292 14.20 10.29 9.08
CA GLY A 292 13.42 9.13 8.64
C GLY A 292 14.29 8.00 8.10
N LEU A 293 13.69 6.81 8.10
CA LEU A 293 14.25 5.62 7.47
C LEU A 293 13.91 5.63 5.98
N PHE A 294 14.86 5.25 5.13
CA PHE A 294 14.58 5.03 3.72
C PHE A 294 13.89 3.67 3.54
N PRO A 295 12.62 3.64 3.10
CA PRO A 295 11.89 2.39 2.95
C PRO A 295 12.24 1.74 1.61
N ALA A 296 12.80 0.54 1.66
CA ALA A 296 13.07 -0.30 0.50
C ALA A 296 12.35 -1.64 0.64
N SER A 297 12.24 -2.41 -0.43
CA SER A 297 11.65 -3.75 -0.37
C SER A 297 12.38 -4.73 -1.26
N VAL A 298 12.34 -6.01 -0.87
CA VAL A 298 12.87 -7.15 -1.63
C VAL A 298 11.88 -8.30 -1.63
N GLU A 299 11.92 -9.09 -2.69
CA GLU A 299 11.12 -10.30 -2.88
C GLU A 299 12.04 -11.51 -2.80
N PHE A 300 12.11 -12.13 -1.63
CA PHE A 300 12.89 -13.35 -1.44
C PHE A 300 12.11 -14.59 -1.91
N THR A 301 12.77 -15.61 -2.44
CA THR A 301 14.21 -15.86 -2.58
C THR A 301 14.85 -15.18 -3.80
N ALA A 302 14.06 -14.65 -4.75
CA ALA A 302 14.56 -14.06 -6.01
C ALA A 302 15.66 -13.01 -5.75
N ASP A 303 15.42 -12.06 -4.86
CA ASP A 303 16.40 -11.01 -4.58
C ASP A 303 17.59 -11.45 -3.70
N LEU A 304 17.60 -12.65 -3.17
CA LEU A 304 18.84 -13.22 -2.61
C LEU A 304 19.89 -13.43 -3.71
N HIS A 305 19.45 -13.66 -4.96
CA HIS A 305 20.32 -13.79 -6.14
C HIS A 305 20.69 -12.44 -6.80
N SER A 306 20.25 -11.31 -6.23
CA SER A 306 20.60 -9.96 -6.69
C SER A 306 21.14 -9.10 -5.56
N MET A 307 20.40 -8.93 -4.48
CA MET A 307 20.71 -8.06 -3.35
C MET A 307 21.37 -8.81 -2.18
N GLY A 308 21.30 -10.15 -2.13
CA GLY A 308 21.80 -10.95 -1.01
C GLY A 308 23.27 -10.69 -0.69
N GLN A 309 24.14 -10.53 -1.70
CA GLN A 309 25.54 -10.21 -1.48
C GLN A 309 25.73 -8.86 -0.76
N TYR A 310 24.99 -7.83 -1.18
CA TYR A 310 25.09 -6.52 -0.55
C TYR A 310 24.54 -6.54 0.89
N ILE A 311 23.42 -7.22 1.10
CA ILE A 311 22.83 -7.36 2.43
C ILE A 311 23.84 -8.08 3.37
N GLN A 312 24.44 -9.18 2.91
CA GLN A 312 25.36 -9.99 3.72
C GLN A 312 26.70 -9.30 4.00
N GLU A 313 27.31 -8.60 3.04
CA GLU A 313 28.68 -8.06 3.15
C GLU A 313 28.83 -6.57 2.86
N GLY A 314 27.75 -5.87 2.46
CA GLY A 314 27.78 -4.43 2.17
C GLY A 314 27.85 -3.56 3.41
N LYS A 315 27.59 -2.27 3.27
CA LYS A 315 27.58 -1.32 4.41
C LYS A 315 26.45 -1.66 5.40
N ARG A 316 26.74 -1.58 6.67
CA ARG A 316 25.83 -1.87 7.79
C ARG A 316 24.84 -0.72 8.04
N LEU A 317 24.13 -0.23 7.00
CA LEU A 317 23.20 0.89 7.07
C LEU A 317 21.73 0.44 7.14
N MET A 318 21.46 -0.87 7.02
CA MET A 318 20.11 -1.41 6.93
C MET A 318 19.77 -2.38 8.04
N PHE A 319 18.48 -2.61 8.19
CA PHE A 319 17.88 -3.73 8.90
C PHE A 319 16.73 -4.29 8.08
N GLU A 320 16.32 -5.50 8.35
CA GLU A 320 15.23 -6.18 7.65
C GLU A 320 13.97 -6.28 8.51
N THR A 321 12.83 -6.04 7.87
CA THR A 321 11.50 -6.39 8.38
C THR A 321 10.93 -7.48 7.49
N VAL A 322 10.95 -8.73 7.95
CA VAL A 322 10.45 -9.87 7.21
C VAL A 322 8.96 -10.04 7.48
N VAL A 323 8.14 -9.93 6.45
CA VAL A 323 6.71 -10.23 6.54
C VAL A 323 6.49 -11.70 6.26
N ARG A 324 6.06 -12.43 7.28
CA ARG A 324 5.67 -13.83 7.19
C ARG A 324 4.15 -13.92 7.11
N LEU A 325 3.65 -14.24 5.94
CA LEU A 325 2.23 -14.54 5.76
C LEU A 325 1.94 -15.97 6.24
N GLY A 326 0.71 -16.21 6.67
CA GLY A 326 0.27 -17.55 7.02
C GLY A 326 0.39 -18.56 5.87
N PRO A 327 0.05 -19.83 6.09
CA PRO A 327 0.24 -20.89 5.11
C PRO A 327 -0.49 -20.62 3.80
N SER A 328 0.04 -21.19 2.71
CA SER A 328 -0.56 -21.10 1.39
C SER A 328 -1.83 -21.93 1.30
N ASP A 329 -2.84 -21.45 0.54
CA ASP A 329 -4.06 -22.21 0.27
C ASP A 329 -3.78 -23.51 -0.52
N ARG A 330 -2.75 -23.48 -1.38
CA ARG A 330 -2.33 -24.63 -2.16
C ARG A 330 -1.12 -25.29 -1.51
N GLN A 331 -1.21 -26.60 -1.34
CA GLN A 331 -0.11 -27.43 -0.87
C GLN A 331 0.52 -28.15 -2.05
N LEU A 332 1.71 -27.70 -2.47
CA LEU A 332 2.53 -28.38 -3.46
C LEU A 332 3.68 -29.08 -2.75
N THR A 333 3.87 -30.37 -3.05
CA THR A 333 4.97 -31.17 -2.53
C THR A 333 5.96 -31.49 -3.64
N VAL A 334 7.24 -31.51 -3.30
CA VAL A 334 8.31 -31.86 -4.25
C VAL A 334 8.17 -33.32 -4.64
N PRO A 335 8.08 -33.67 -5.95
CA PRO A 335 8.10 -35.05 -6.40
C PRO A 335 9.51 -35.65 -6.23
N ALA A 336 9.58 -36.96 -6.07
CA ALA A 336 10.87 -37.68 -6.17
C ALA A 336 11.26 -37.82 -7.64
N ASP A 337 12.56 -37.72 -7.92
CA ASP A 337 13.17 -38.09 -9.21
C ASP A 337 13.93 -39.41 -9.04
N GLU A 338 13.62 -40.46 -9.85
CA GLU A 338 14.26 -41.73 -9.76
C GLU A 338 15.77 -41.68 -9.98
N ALA A 339 16.25 -40.77 -10.81
CA ALA A 339 17.64 -40.59 -11.14
C ALA A 339 18.41 -39.73 -10.15
N ASP A 340 17.69 -38.90 -9.35
CA ASP A 340 18.27 -37.84 -8.47
C ASP A 340 19.35 -37.02 -9.18
N GLY A 341 19.12 -36.67 -10.47
CA GLY A 341 20.11 -36.04 -11.31
C GLY A 341 20.53 -34.64 -10.86
N ASP A 342 19.72 -33.98 -10.07
CA ASP A 342 19.98 -32.68 -9.44
C ASP A 342 20.43 -32.78 -7.98
N GLY A 343 20.43 -33.98 -7.38
CA GLY A 343 20.80 -34.22 -5.99
C GLY A 343 19.78 -33.64 -4.97
N LEU A 344 18.51 -33.39 -5.38
CA LEU A 344 17.50 -32.72 -4.55
C LEU A 344 16.46 -33.68 -3.95
N ASN A 345 16.62 -35.02 -4.07
CA ASN A 345 15.67 -35.97 -3.49
C ASN A 345 15.52 -35.89 -1.96
N PHE A 346 16.45 -35.24 -1.26
CA PHE A 346 16.28 -34.94 0.17
C PHE A 346 15.10 -33.97 0.44
N LEU A 347 14.60 -33.29 -0.59
CA LEU A 347 13.40 -32.45 -0.54
C LEU A 347 12.11 -33.20 -0.92
N ALA A 348 12.21 -34.41 -1.49
CA ALA A 348 11.05 -35.17 -1.93
C ALA A 348 10.04 -35.36 -0.78
N GLY A 349 8.75 -35.13 -1.08
CA GLY A 349 7.67 -35.21 -0.11
C GLY A 349 7.55 -33.99 0.82
N LYS A 350 8.45 -33.03 0.77
CA LYS A 350 8.34 -31.75 1.54
C LYS A 350 7.48 -30.76 0.78
N SER A 351 6.67 -29.99 1.52
CA SER A 351 5.87 -28.91 0.92
C SER A 351 6.75 -27.70 0.56
N LEU A 352 6.31 -26.92 -0.44
CA LEU A 352 6.98 -25.65 -0.77
C LEU A 352 6.95 -24.66 0.39
N ASP A 353 5.87 -24.64 1.19
CA ASP A 353 5.80 -23.81 2.40
C ASP A 353 6.88 -24.19 3.41
N PHE A 354 7.12 -25.47 3.62
CA PHE A 354 8.21 -25.94 4.48
C PHE A 354 9.58 -25.47 3.97
N ILE A 355 9.82 -25.59 2.66
CA ILE A 355 11.10 -25.19 2.05
C ILE A 355 11.28 -23.68 2.15
N ARG A 356 10.22 -22.89 1.86
CA ARG A 356 10.22 -21.45 2.02
C ARG A 356 10.57 -21.03 3.46
N ASP A 357 9.93 -21.66 4.45
CA ASP A 357 10.16 -21.33 5.86
C ASP A 357 11.60 -21.65 6.28
N ARG A 358 12.17 -22.77 5.80
CA ARG A 358 13.60 -23.09 6.03
C ARG A 358 14.55 -22.12 5.32
N ALA A 359 14.21 -21.69 4.09
CA ALA A 359 14.98 -20.65 3.40
C ALA A 359 14.94 -19.31 4.17
N MET A 360 13.78 -18.93 4.66
CA MET A 360 13.63 -17.72 5.50
C MET A 360 14.48 -17.82 6.78
N GLU A 361 14.38 -18.92 7.51
CA GLU A 361 15.16 -19.11 8.74
C GLU A 361 16.67 -19.11 8.49
N GLY A 362 17.12 -19.78 7.42
CA GLY A 362 18.53 -19.77 7.01
C GLY A 362 19.02 -18.35 6.67
N THR A 363 18.20 -17.56 5.98
CA THR A 363 18.51 -16.17 5.64
C THR A 363 18.56 -15.27 6.89
N LEU A 364 17.57 -15.41 7.79
CA LEU A 364 17.54 -14.67 9.07
C LEU A 364 18.82 -14.92 9.90
N LEU A 365 19.25 -16.18 9.98
CA LEU A 365 20.49 -16.55 10.68
C LEU A 365 21.71 -15.89 10.03
N ALA A 366 21.89 -16.08 8.72
CA ALA A 366 23.05 -15.58 7.99
C ALA A 366 23.15 -14.05 8.04
N HIS A 367 22.04 -13.33 7.77
CA HIS A 367 22.04 -11.88 7.77
C HIS A 367 22.26 -11.31 9.18
N THR A 368 21.68 -11.93 10.22
CA THR A 368 21.90 -11.50 11.62
C THR A 368 23.35 -11.71 12.04
N GLU A 369 23.95 -12.87 11.75
CA GLU A 369 25.38 -13.13 11.97
C GLU A 369 26.27 -12.17 11.17
N GLY A 370 25.84 -11.76 9.97
CA GLY A 370 26.48 -10.72 9.15
C GLY A 370 26.30 -9.30 9.69
N GLY A 371 25.58 -9.09 10.79
CA GLY A 371 25.38 -7.79 11.43
C GLY A 371 24.21 -6.98 10.87
N VAL A 372 23.23 -7.63 10.22
CA VAL A 372 21.96 -7.03 9.76
C VAL A 372 20.86 -7.43 10.75
N PRO A 373 20.29 -6.47 11.52
CA PRO A 373 19.18 -6.74 12.43
C PRO A 373 17.93 -7.21 11.69
N ASN A 374 17.17 -8.14 12.26
CA ASN A 374 15.96 -8.69 11.68
C ASN A 374 14.77 -8.60 12.62
N LEU A 375 13.63 -8.09 12.10
CA LEU A 375 12.31 -8.19 12.70
C LEU A 375 11.43 -9.11 11.87
N ILE A 376 10.44 -9.73 12.49
CA ILE A 376 9.44 -10.54 11.80
C ILE A 376 8.06 -10.00 12.13
N VAL A 377 7.31 -9.61 11.11
CA VAL A 377 5.88 -9.30 11.19
C VAL A 377 5.13 -10.52 10.67
N GLU A 378 4.40 -11.20 11.55
CA GLU A 378 3.74 -12.46 11.23
C GLU A 378 2.22 -12.31 11.28
N THR A 379 1.53 -12.71 10.20
CA THR A 379 0.07 -12.84 10.17
C THR A 379 -0.35 -14.26 10.55
N SER A 380 -1.54 -14.41 11.16
CA SER A 380 -2.07 -15.73 11.51
C SER A 380 -2.53 -16.54 10.29
N GLY A 381 -2.88 -15.87 9.20
CA GLY A 381 -3.36 -16.44 7.96
C GLY A 381 -3.16 -15.51 6.78
N ARG A 382 -3.91 -15.79 5.69
CA ARG A 382 -3.96 -14.97 4.46
C ARG A 382 -5.40 -14.58 4.11
N THR A 383 -6.21 -14.34 5.11
CA THR A 383 -7.62 -13.96 4.93
C THR A 383 -7.76 -12.44 4.76
N PRO A 384 -8.91 -11.95 4.30
CA PRO A 384 -9.19 -10.51 4.31
C PRO A 384 -9.02 -9.89 5.71
N ALA A 385 -9.39 -10.60 6.78
CA ALA A 385 -9.19 -10.12 8.15
C ALA A 385 -7.70 -9.98 8.50
N ASP A 386 -6.84 -10.94 8.13
CA ASP A 386 -5.40 -10.84 8.37
C ASP A 386 -4.78 -9.64 7.65
N LEU A 387 -5.22 -9.34 6.41
CA LEU A 387 -4.75 -8.15 5.70
C LEU A 387 -5.31 -6.86 6.28
N GLY A 388 -6.53 -6.85 6.76
CA GLY A 388 -7.10 -5.73 7.51
C GLY A 388 -6.27 -5.39 8.75
N GLN A 389 -5.89 -6.41 9.53
CA GLN A 389 -4.98 -6.27 10.67
C GLN A 389 -3.63 -5.69 10.24
N LEU A 390 -3.04 -6.20 9.14
CA LEU A 390 -1.74 -5.77 8.65
C LEU A 390 -1.74 -4.31 8.16
N ILE A 391 -2.79 -3.89 7.46
CA ILE A 391 -2.95 -2.51 6.98
C ILE A 391 -3.01 -1.56 8.18
N TYR A 392 -3.92 -1.80 9.11
CA TYR A 392 -4.06 -0.93 10.27
C TYR A 392 -2.80 -0.92 11.16
N PHE A 393 -2.17 -2.07 11.34
CA PHE A 393 -0.89 -2.19 12.05
C PHE A 393 0.18 -1.27 11.47
N PHE A 394 0.40 -1.30 10.16
CA PHE A 394 1.41 -0.47 9.52
C PHE A 394 1.04 1.02 9.56
N GLU A 395 -0.23 1.37 9.35
CA GLU A 395 -0.71 2.75 9.46
C GLU A 395 -0.47 3.29 10.87
N TYR A 396 -0.85 2.53 11.89
CA TYR A 396 -0.72 2.95 13.28
C TYR A 396 0.75 3.06 13.72
N ALA A 397 1.57 2.08 13.40
CA ALA A 397 3.00 2.10 13.66
C ALA A 397 3.70 3.26 12.94
N CYS A 398 3.28 3.58 11.72
CA CYS A 398 3.81 4.71 10.95
C CYS A 398 3.49 6.06 11.62
N GLY A 399 2.26 6.26 12.10
CA GLY A 399 1.87 7.44 12.86
C GLY A 399 2.70 7.62 14.14
N LEU A 400 2.87 6.53 14.91
CA LEU A 400 3.73 6.52 16.10
C LEU A 400 5.20 6.86 15.76
N SER A 401 5.73 6.26 14.70
CA SER A 401 7.10 6.42 14.27
C SER A 401 7.39 7.86 13.80
N GLY A 402 6.48 8.49 13.06
CA GLY A 402 6.61 9.89 12.68
C GLY A 402 6.64 10.84 13.88
N TYR A 403 5.81 10.60 14.88
CA TYR A 403 5.85 11.39 16.13
C TYR A 403 7.08 11.09 16.99
N LEU A 404 7.65 9.89 16.94
CA LEU A 404 8.94 9.59 17.58
C LEU A 404 10.12 10.34 16.92
N LEU A 405 10.04 10.55 15.61
CA LEU A 405 11.00 11.34 14.83
C LEU A 405 10.79 12.85 14.98
N ASP A 406 9.75 13.28 15.71
CA ASP A 406 9.32 14.66 15.85
C ASP A 406 9.09 15.35 14.49
N VAL A 407 8.38 14.66 13.57
CA VAL A 407 7.90 15.20 12.29
C VAL A 407 6.37 15.11 12.19
N ASN A 408 5.76 15.86 11.26
CA ASN A 408 4.34 15.68 10.93
C ASN A 408 4.17 14.42 10.06
N PRO A 409 3.50 13.33 10.53
CA PRO A 409 3.39 12.10 9.75
C PRO A 409 2.42 12.20 8.57
N PHE A 410 1.60 13.26 8.47
CA PHE A 410 0.41 13.28 7.62
C PHE A 410 0.47 14.29 6.48
N ASP A 411 1.43 15.20 6.45
CA ASP A 411 1.71 16.08 5.30
C ASP A 411 2.76 15.49 4.35
N GLN A 412 3.02 16.14 3.22
CA GLN A 412 4.05 15.77 2.25
C GLN A 412 4.56 17.01 1.49
N PRO A 413 5.22 17.97 2.17
CA PRO A 413 5.64 19.22 1.53
C PRO A 413 6.68 19.03 0.43
N GLY A 414 7.50 17.97 0.49
CA GLY A 414 8.58 17.70 -0.46
C GLY A 414 8.12 17.45 -1.91
N VAL A 415 6.88 16.99 -2.10
CA VAL A 415 6.36 16.69 -3.45
C VAL A 415 5.81 17.92 -4.17
N GLU A 416 5.65 19.06 -3.50
CA GLU A 416 5.08 20.25 -4.11
C GLU A 416 6.04 20.94 -5.11
N ALA A 417 7.35 20.83 -4.88
CA ALA A 417 8.35 21.45 -5.73
C ALA A 417 8.32 20.88 -7.16
N TYR A 418 8.36 19.55 -7.32
CA TYR A 418 8.36 18.94 -8.64
C TYR A 418 7.02 19.16 -9.37
N LYS A 419 5.88 19.15 -8.69
CA LYS A 419 4.57 19.43 -9.28
C LYS A 419 4.51 20.84 -9.89
N LYS A 420 5.00 21.85 -9.15
CA LYS A 420 5.08 23.22 -9.64
C LYS A 420 5.99 23.34 -10.87
N ASN A 421 7.12 22.63 -10.87
CA ASN A 421 8.04 22.61 -12.02
C ASN A 421 7.39 21.93 -13.24
N MET A 422 6.75 20.78 -13.03
CA MET A 422 6.02 20.05 -14.08
C MET A 422 4.93 20.92 -14.71
N PHE A 423 4.09 21.57 -13.91
CA PHE A 423 3.04 22.46 -14.42
C PHE A 423 3.61 23.67 -15.20
N ALA A 424 4.72 24.25 -14.74
CA ALA A 424 5.40 25.33 -15.44
C ALA A 424 5.92 24.86 -16.81
N LEU A 425 6.64 23.74 -16.85
CA LEU A 425 7.18 23.19 -18.09
C LEU A 425 6.10 22.71 -19.07
N LEU A 426 4.94 22.28 -18.56
CA LEU A 426 3.76 21.95 -19.38
C LEU A 426 3.01 23.19 -19.90
N GLY A 427 3.42 24.40 -19.53
CA GLY A 427 2.81 25.64 -19.98
C GLY A 427 1.46 25.96 -19.31
N LYS A 428 1.25 25.52 -18.07
CA LYS A 428 0.04 25.86 -17.32
C LYS A 428 -0.08 27.38 -17.16
N PRO A 429 -1.24 27.99 -17.47
CA PRO A 429 -1.45 29.43 -17.28
C PRO A 429 -1.11 29.89 -15.86
N GLY A 430 -0.40 31.04 -15.76
CA GLY A 430 0.07 31.60 -14.48
C GLY A 430 1.43 31.07 -14.01
N TYR A 431 2.13 30.30 -14.85
CA TYR A 431 3.46 29.78 -14.55
C TYR A 431 4.55 30.26 -15.55
N GLU A 432 4.28 31.30 -16.35
CA GLU A 432 5.11 31.75 -17.47
C GLU A 432 6.54 32.11 -17.04
N ASP A 433 6.67 32.92 -15.97
CA ASP A 433 7.99 33.34 -15.45
C ASP A 433 8.79 32.14 -14.91
N ARG A 434 8.11 31.23 -14.21
CA ARG A 434 8.76 30.01 -13.70
C ARG A 434 9.21 29.11 -14.84
N ARG A 435 8.41 28.98 -15.89
CA ARG A 435 8.76 28.22 -17.09
C ARG A 435 10.04 28.73 -17.72
N ALA A 436 10.13 30.04 -18.00
CA ALA A 436 11.33 30.66 -18.59
C ALA A 436 12.59 30.40 -17.74
N GLN A 437 12.47 30.52 -16.39
CA GLN A 437 13.56 30.22 -15.48
C GLN A 437 14.00 28.75 -15.51
N LEU A 438 13.05 27.79 -15.64
CA LEU A 438 13.36 26.36 -15.68
C LEU A 438 13.97 25.95 -17.02
N GLU A 439 13.43 26.45 -18.14
CA GLU A 439 13.95 26.19 -19.50
C GLU A 439 15.41 26.67 -19.61
N SER A 440 15.71 27.91 -19.13
CA SER A 440 17.09 28.40 -19.07
C SER A 440 18.05 27.52 -18.25
N LYS A 441 17.55 26.88 -17.18
CA LYS A 441 18.38 25.94 -16.39
C LYS A 441 18.60 24.58 -17.06
N LEU A 442 17.69 24.16 -17.92
CA LEU A 442 17.79 22.90 -18.65
C LEU A 442 18.70 23.00 -19.91
N GLU A 443 18.89 24.22 -20.42
CA GLU A 443 19.74 24.49 -21.57
C GLU A 443 21.24 24.72 -21.21
N GLY A 444 21.56 24.94 -19.93
CA GLY A 444 22.91 25.15 -19.38
C GLY A 444 23.41 23.96 -18.58
#